data_73b996f4645cf752a1bf511d4b7b9350
#
_entry.id   73b996f4645cf752a1bf511d4b7b9350
#
_cell.length_a   1.000
_cell.length_b   1.000
_cell.length_c   1.000
_cell.angle_alpha   90.00
_cell.angle_beta   90.00
_cell.angle_gamma   90.00
#
_symmetry.space_group_name_H-M   'P 1'
#
loop_
_entity.id
_entity.type
_entity.pdbx_description
1 polymer ?
#
loop_
_entity_poly.entity_id
_entity_poly.type
_entity_poly.pdbx_seq_one_letter_code
_entity_poly.pdbx_strand_id
1 'polypeptide(L)'
;MAEKIVMKNGQLQVSDRPIIPFIEGDGVGHDIWKNAQAIFDKAVEVAYEGKRHIEWQELLAGKKAYDKTGEWLPKETLEAIRESLVAIKGPLETPVGGGIRSLNVALRQELDLYACVRPVRYFEGVASPLKEPEKTNIT
;
A
#
# COMPACT_ATOMS: atom_id res chain seq x y z
N MET A 1 -13.40 -12.07 15.27
CA MET A 1 -13.42 -12.24 13.80
C MET A 1 -12.62 -11.11 13.16
N ALA A 2 -12.08 -11.33 11.96
CA ALA A 2 -11.45 -10.25 11.20
C ALA A 2 -12.54 -9.36 10.57
N GLU A 3 -12.35 -8.06 10.56
CA GLU A 3 -13.36 -7.09 10.12
C GLU A 3 -12.73 -5.99 9.26
N LYS A 4 -13.50 -5.50 8.29
CA LYS A 4 -13.08 -4.32 7.50
C LYS A 4 -13.05 -3.08 8.39
N ILE A 5 -12.12 -2.17 8.10
CA ILE A 5 -12.12 -0.83 8.67
C ILE A 5 -13.29 -0.07 8.07
N VAL A 6 -14.10 0.57 8.91
CA VAL A 6 -15.28 1.31 8.46
C VAL A 6 -15.33 2.72 9.04
N MET A 7 -15.98 3.63 8.32
CA MET A 7 -16.27 4.97 8.80
C MET A 7 -17.65 5.01 9.44
N LYS A 8 -17.74 5.39 10.71
CA LYS A 8 -19.01 5.53 11.42
C LYS A 8 -19.06 6.88 12.14
N ASN A 9 -20.04 7.68 11.81
CA ASN A 9 -20.22 9.04 12.37
C ASN A 9 -18.95 9.93 12.25
N GLY A 10 -18.24 9.84 11.12
CA GLY A 10 -17.01 10.62 10.88
C GLY A 10 -15.77 10.09 11.60
N GLN A 11 -15.84 8.94 12.24
CA GLN A 11 -14.72 8.31 12.93
C GLN A 11 -14.42 6.93 12.34
N LEU A 12 -13.12 6.63 12.19
CA LEU A 12 -12.69 5.29 11.80
C LEU A 12 -12.92 4.31 12.93
N GLN A 13 -13.57 3.19 12.60
CA GLN A 13 -13.70 2.04 13.50
C GLN A 13 -12.73 0.97 13.05
N VAL A 14 -11.76 0.66 13.90
CA VAL A 14 -10.72 -0.34 13.64
C VAL A 14 -10.83 -1.42 14.71
N SER A 15 -11.14 -2.64 14.30
CA SER A 15 -11.22 -3.79 15.20
C SER A 15 -9.83 -4.24 15.67
N ASP A 16 -9.78 -5.20 16.60
CA ASP A 16 -8.53 -5.82 17.03
C ASP A 16 -7.90 -6.73 15.94
N ARG A 17 -8.67 -7.06 14.91
CA ARG A 17 -8.22 -7.84 13.75
C ARG A 17 -8.70 -7.19 12.44
N PRO A 18 -8.16 -6.00 12.08
CA PRO A 18 -8.56 -5.31 10.86
C PRO A 18 -8.07 -6.07 9.63
N ILE A 19 -8.93 -6.15 8.61
CA ILE A 19 -8.55 -6.62 7.28
C ILE A 19 -7.91 -5.45 6.54
N ILE A 20 -6.64 -5.60 6.13
CA ILE A 20 -5.92 -4.62 5.31
C ILE A 20 -5.57 -5.26 3.97
N PRO A 21 -6.17 -4.79 2.88
CA PRO A 21 -5.82 -5.24 1.54
C PRO A 21 -4.42 -4.78 1.15
N PHE A 22 -3.73 -5.63 0.38
CA PHE A 22 -2.45 -5.26 -0.21
C PHE A 22 -2.32 -5.74 -1.66
N ILE A 23 -1.56 -5.01 -2.43
CA ILE A 23 -1.05 -5.39 -3.75
C ILE A 23 0.45 -5.61 -3.59
N GLU A 24 0.92 -6.83 -3.80
CA GLU A 24 2.34 -7.17 -3.69
C GLU A 24 3.18 -6.35 -4.68
N GLY A 25 2.69 -6.21 -5.90
CA GLY A 25 3.34 -5.48 -6.97
C GLY A 25 4.20 -6.34 -7.88
N ASP A 26 4.91 -5.66 -8.78
CA ASP A 26 5.76 -6.27 -9.80
C ASP A 26 7.26 -6.15 -9.44
N GLY A 27 8.11 -6.86 -10.18
CA GLY A 27 9.56 -6.80 -10.01
C GLY A 27 10.02 -7.10 -8.59
N VAL A 28 10.63 -6.12 -7.93
CA VAL A 28 11.11 -6.23 -6.53
C VAL A 28 9.98 -6.21 -5.49
N GLY A 29 8.72 -6.10 -5.93
CA GLY A 29 7.55 -6.00 -5.05
C GLY A 29 7.42 -7.18 -4.09
N HIS A 30 7.66 -8.39 -4.56
CA HIS A 30 7.62 -9.60 -3.73
C HIS A 30 8.62 -9.54 -2.56
N ASP A 31 9.86 -9.19 -2.83
CA ASP A 31 10.90 -9.11 -1.79
C ASP A 31 10.62 -7.99 -0.80
N ILE A 32 10.14 -6.84 -1.29
CA ILE A 32 9.76 -5.71 -0.44
C ILE A 32 8.57 -6.11 0.44
N TRP A 33 7.54 -6.72 -0.14
CA TRP A 33 6.33 -7.06 0.60
C TRP A 33 6.58 -8.08 1.70
N LYS A 34 7.31 -9.15 1.41
CA LYS A 34 7.67 -10.17 2.38
C LYS A 34 8.31 -9.59 3.64
N ASN A 35 9.26 -8.65 3.46
CA ASN A 35 9.93 -8.01 4.58
C ASN A 35 9.03 -6.97 5.27
N ALA A 36 8.29 -6.17 4.49
CA ALA A 36 7.37 -5.17 5.02
C ALA A 36 6.27 -5.80 5.89
N GLN A 37 5.66 -6.90 5.42
CA GLN A 37 4.66 -7.62 6.18
C GLN A 37 5.19 -8.09 7.54
N ALA A 38 6.37 -8.71 7.57
CA ALA A 38 6.99 -9.16 8.81
C ALA A 38 7.26 -7.99 9.79
N ILE A 39 7.67 -6.83 9.27
CA ILE A 39 7.89 -5.63 10.08
C ILE A 39 6.57 -5.10 10.64
N PHE A 40 5.51 -5.01 9.82
CA PHE A 40 4.20 -4.56 10.27
C PHE A 40 3.62 -5.48 11.34
N ASP A 41 3.66 -6.79 11.10
CA ASP A 41 3.16 -7.78 12.05
C ASP A 41 3.90 -7.67 13.39
N LYS A 42 5.23 -7.56 13.35
CA LYS A 42 6.03 -7.41 14.57
C LYS A 42 5.79 -6.07 15.27
N ALA A 43 5.63 -4.99 14.53
CA ALA A 43 5.32 -3.67 15.09
C ALA A 43 3.97 -3.67 15.82
N VAL A 44 2.95 -4.27 15.21
CA VAL A 44 1.61 -4.40 15.82
C VAL A 44 1.66 -5.31 17.04
N GLU A 45 2.36 -6.45 16.97
CA GLU A 45 2.53 -7.35 18.12
C GLU A 45 3.13 -6.61 19.32
N VAL A 46 4.23 -5.87 19.09
CA VAL A 46 4.92 -5.12 20.15
C VAL A 46 4.06 -3.97 20.68
N ALA A 47 3.47 -3.17 19.78
CA ALA A 47 2.70 -1.99 20.17
C ALA A 47 1.42 -2.34 20.97
N TYR A 48 0.84 -3.50 20.70
CA TYR A 48 -0.41 -3.93 21.32
C TYR A 48 -0.26 -5.17 22.20
N GLU A 49 0.97 -5.54 22.57
CA GLU A 49 1.26 -6.69 23.46
C GLU A 49 0.61 -8.00 22.98
N GLY A 50 0.59 -8.21 21.66
CA GLY A 50 -0.03 -9.38 21.03
C GLY A 50 -1.56 -9.42 21.06
N LYS A 51 -2.22 -8.36 21.53
CA LYS A 51 -3.71 -8.30 21.59
C LYS A 51 -4.35 -8.01 20.24
N ARG A 52 -3.60 -7.46 19.29
CA ARG A 52 -4.08 -7.11 17.95
C ARG A 52 -3.24 -7.77 16.86
N HIS A 53 -3.88 -8.07 15.73
CA HIS A 53 -3.25 -8.66 14.56
C HIS A 53 -3.87 -8.08 13.29
N ILE A 54 -3.05 -7.88 12.24
CA ILE A 54 -3.55 -7.50 10.92
C ILE A 54 -3.90 -8.78 10.16
N GLU A 55 -5.08 -8.80 9.55
CA GLU A 55 -5.47 -9.81 8.57
C GLU A 55 -5.18 -9.28 7.16
N TRP A 56 -4.20 -9.86 6.52
CA TRP A 56 -3.77 -9.43 5.20
C TRP A 56 -4.63 -10.05 4.10
N GLN A 57 -5.13 -9.22 3.18
CA GLN A 57 -5.90 -9.64 2.02
C GLN A 57 -5.17 -9.27 0.74
N GLU A 58 -4.64 -10.25 0.00
CA GLU A 58 -4.00 -9.98 -1.29
C GLU A 58 -5.04 -9.58 -2.34
N LEU A 59 -4.77 -8.46 -3.04
CA LEU A 59 -5.47 -8.01 -4.22
C LEU A 59 -4.55 -8.09 -5.44
N LEU A 60 -5.10 -8.44 -6.58
CA LEU A 60 -4.35 -8.61 -7.82
C LEU A 60 -4.25 -7.30 -8.60
N ALA A 61 -3.04 -6.92 -8.99
CA ALA A 61 -2.76 -5.86 -9.96
C ALA A 61 -1.41 -6.12 -10.62
N GLY A 62 -1.15 -5.47 -11.75
CA GLY A 62 0.09 -5.61 -12.50
C GLY A 62 0.20 -6.94 -13.24
N LYS A 63 1.42 -7.40 -13.43
CA LYS A 63 1.69 -8.62 -14.19
C LYS A 63 1.04 -9.86 -13.58
N LYS A 64 1.05 -9.97 -12.25
CA LYS A 64 0.41 -11.08 -11.54
C LYS A 64 -1.10 -11.17 -11.80
N ALA A 65 -1.77 -10.02 -11.92
CA ALA A 65 -3.18 -9.96 -12.31
C ALA A 65 -3.35 -10.38 -13.77
N TYR A 66 -2.57 -9.81 -14.67
CA TYR A 66 -2.65 -10.11 -16.10
C TYR A 66 -2.44 -11.59 -16.39
N ASP A 67 -1.46 -12.23 -15.78
CA ASP A 67 -1.17 -13.65 -15.96
C ASP A 67 -2.32 -14.56 -15.47
N LYS A 68 -3.10 -14.10 -14.49
CA LYS A 68 -4.23 -14.88 -13.95
C LYS A 68 -5.58 -14.57 -14.59
N THR A 69 -5.82 -13.33 -14.98
CA THR A 69 -7.15 -12.85 -15.39
C THR A 69 -7.20 -12.27 -16.79
N GLY A 70 -6.04 -11.93 -17.38
CA GLY A 70 -5.94 -11.18 -18.63
C GLY A 70 -6.10 -9.68 -18.46
N GLU A 71 -6.29 -9.18 -17.25
CA GLU A 71 -6.45 -7.76 -16.92
C GLU A 71 -5.31 -7.27 -16.03
N TRP A 72 -4.74 -6.10 -16.37
CA TRP A 72 -3.67 -5.49 -15.57
C TRP A 72 -4.17 -4.88 -14.25
N LEU A 73 -5.41 -4.46 -14.22
CA LEU A 73 -6.05 -3.87 -13.04
C LEU A 73 -7.52 -4.32 -13.00
N PRO A 74 -7.81 -5.47 -12.40
CA PRO A 74 -9.18 -5.99 -12.29
C PRO A 74 -10.09 -5.02 -11.55
N LYS A 75 -11.34 -4.95 -11.97
CA LYS A 75 -12.36 -4.08 -11.37
C LYS A 75 -12.60 -4.43 -9.91
N GLU A 76 -12.58 -5.71 -9.58
CA GLU A 76 -12.73 -6.24 -8.22
C GLU A 76 -11.67 -5.69 -7.27
N THR A 77 -10.45 -5.48 -7.77
CA THR A 77 -9.36 -4.85 -6.99
C THR A 77 -9.70 -3.41 -6.61
N LEU A 78 -10.22 -2.62 -7.55
CA LEU A 78 -10.65 -1.25 -7.27
C LEU A 78 -11.82 -1.19 -6.27
N GLU A 79 -12.79 -2.06 -6.44
CA GLU A 79 -13.95 -2.17 -5.55
C GLU A 79 -13.53 -2.57 -4.14
N ALA A 80 -12.66 -3.57 -4.01
CA ALA A 80 -12.14 -4.01 -2.72
C ALA A 80 -11.36 -2.91 -1.98
N ILE A 81 -10.56 -2.10 -2.70
CA ILE A 81 -9.85 -0.95 -2.09
C ILE A 81 -10.85 0.11 -1.61
N ARG A 82 -11.85 0.46 -2.42
CA ARG A 82 -12.89 1.45 -2.02
C ARG A 82 -13.62 1.04 -0.76
N GLU A 83 -14.00 -0.23 -0.67
CA GLU A 83 -14.73 -0.77 0.47
C GLU A 83 -13.89 -0.86 1.74
N SER A 84 -12.57 -0.98 1.61
CA SER A 84 -11.67 -1.19 2.76
C SER A 84 -11.11 0.11 3.35
N LEU A 85 -11.33 1.27 2.70
CA LEU A 85 -10.84 2.60 3.09
C LEU A 85 -9.32 2.75 3.16
N VAL A 86 -8.58 1.67 3.23
CA VAL A 86 -7.11 1.63 3.30
C VAL A 86 -6.60 0.44 2.48
N ALA A 87 -5.48 0.62 1.80
CA ALA A 87 -4.75 -0.47 1.15
C ALA A 87 -3.26 -0.14 1.07
N ILE A 88 -2.43 -1.18 1.07
CA ILE A 88 -0.99 -1.04 0.84
C ILE A 88 -0.68 -1.52 -0.58
N LYS A 89 0.16 -0.78 -1.30
CA LYS A 89 0.52 -1.10 -2.67
C LYS A 89 2.04 -1.16 -2.84
N GLY A 90 2.50 -2.29 -3.33
CA GLY A 90 3.85 -2.46 -3.83
C GLY A 90 4.07 -1.75 -5.19
N PRO A 91 5.28 -1.78 -5.76
CA PRO A 91 5.56 -1.19 -7.06
C PRO A 91 4.75 -1.87 -8.16
N LEU A 92 4.25 -1.10 -9.13
CA LEU A 92 3.59 -1.63 -10.32
C LEU A 92 4.34 -1.14 -11.55
N GLU A 93 4.70 -2.07 -12.43
CA GLU A 93 5.29 -1.78 -13.72
C GLU A 93 4.23 -1.28 -14.70
N THR A 94 4.64 -0.40 -15.60
CA THR A 94 3.81 0.01 -16.74
C THR A 94 4.31 -0.74 -17.97
N PRO A 95 3.48 -1.58 -18.60
CA PRO A 95 3.88 -2.30 -19.81
C PRO A 95 4.35 -1.32 -20.90
N VAL A 96 5.51 -1.61 -21.51
CA VAL A 96 6.07 -0.79 -22.56
C VAL A 96 5.50 -1.24 -23.92
N GLY A 97 5.09 -0.28 -24.75
CA GLY A 97 4.71 -0.54 -26.15
C GLY A 97 3.23 -0.87 -26.43
N GLY A 98 2.39 -0.96 -25.40
CA GLY A 98 0.98 -1.34 -25.57
C GLY A 98 -0.05 -0.20 -25.51
N GLY A 99 0.39 1.06 -25.41
CA GLY A 99 -0.54 2.19 -25.20
C GLY A 99 -1.29 2.13 -23.85
N ILE A 100 -0.86 1.25 -22.96
CA ILE A 100 -1.47 1.05 -21.64
C ILE A 100 -1.09 2.22 -20.74
N ARG A 101 -2.10 2.84 -20.15
CA ARG A 101 -1.92 3.90 -19.16
C ARG A 101 -1.20 3.34 -17.92
N SER A 102 -0.35 4.15 -17.30
CA SER A 102 0.29 3.78 -16.05
C SER A 102 -0.73 3.32 -15.01
N LEU A 103 -0.58 2.10 -14.51
CA LEU A 103 -1.47 1.53 -13.48
C LEU A 103 -1.49 2.37 -12.21
N ASN A 104 -0.35 3.00 -11.87
CA ASN A 104 -0.27 3.90 -10.73
C ASN A 104 -1.10 5.18 -10.93
N VAL A 105 -1.17 5.68 -12.16
CA VAL A 105 -2.02 6.82 -12.51
C VAL A 105 -3.48 6.40 -12.53
N ALA A 106 -3.80 5.24 -13.12
CA ALA A 106 -5.15 4.70 -13.15
C ALA A 106 -5.72 4.56 -11.73
N LEU A 107 -4.97 3.93 -10.80
CA LEU A 107 -5.39 3.81 -9.40
C LEU A 107 -5.72 5.15 -8.75
N ARG A 108 -4.86 6.18 -8.93
CA ARG A 108 -5.11 7.51 -8.36
C ARG A 108 -6.38 8.15 -8.88
N GLN A 109 -6.66 7.98 -10.17
CA GLN A 109 -7.83 8.60 -10.81
C GLN A 109 -9.10 7.82 -10.54
N GLU A 110 -9.08 6.51 -10.68
CA GLU A 110 -10.25 5.65 -10.44
C GLU A 110 -10.71 5.67 -8.98
N LEU A 111 -9.78 5.85 -8.05
CA LEU A 111 -10.07 5.97 -6.62
C LEU A 111 -10.31 7.42 -6.16
N ASP A 112 -10.22 8.40 -7.08
CA ASP A 112 -10.37 9.83 -6.80
C ASP A 112 -9.52 10.29 -5.59
N LEU A 113 -8.24 9.93 -5.59
CA LEU A 113 -7.36 10.22 -4.47
C LEU A 113 -7.07 11.73 -4.39
N TYR A 114 -7.36 12.32 -3.25
CA TYR A 114 -7.26 13.77 -3.00
C TYR A 114 -5.83 14.31 -3.09
N ALA A 115 -4.84 13.61 -2.54
CA ALA A 115 -3.47 14.08 -2.48
C ALA A 115 -2.45 12.94 -2.55
N CYS A 116 -1.23 13.27 -2.99
CA CYS A 116 -0.07 12.39 -2.93
C CYS A 116 0.90 12.97 -1.90
N VAL A 117 0.86 12.48 -0.67
CA VAL A 117 1.70 12.97 0.43
C VAL A 117 3.05 12.26 0.40
N ARG A 118 4.14 13.04 0.34
CA ARG A 118 5.52 12.54 0.23
C ARG A 118 6.43 13.24 1.23
N PRO A 119 6.45 12.81 2.51
CA PRO A 119 7.39 13.36 3.47
C PRO A 119 8.82 12.92 3.14
N VAL A 120 9.74 13.88 3.15
CA VAL A 120 11.17 13.67 2.95
C VAL A 120 11.92 14.31 4.10
N ARG A 121 12.69 13.52 4.83
CA ARG A 121 13.55 14.01 5.90
C ARG A 121 14.89 13.30 5.89
N TYR A 122 15.91 13.97 6.41
CA TYR A 122 17.21 13.34 6.60
C TYR A 122 17.19 12.34 7.75
N PHE A 123 17.91 11.25 7.60
CA PHE A 123 18.19 10.29 8.66
C PHE A 123 19.68 10.32 8.97
N GLU A 124 20.03 10.47 10.24
CA GLU A 124 21.41 10.48 10.70
C GLU A 124 22.14 9.22 10.27
N GLY A 125 23.41 9.38 9.83
CA GLY A 125 24.23 8.27 9.34
C GLY A 125 24.06 7.94 7.86
N VAL A 126 23.09 8.55 7.17
CA VAL A 126 22.92 8.36 5.71
C VAL A 126 23.74 9.39 4.96
N ALA A 127 24.54 8.93 3.97
CA ALA A 127 25.28 9.84 3.09
C ALA A 127 24.34 10.76 2.32
N SER A 128 24.65 12.05 2.28
CA SER A 128 23.83 13.04 1.59
C SER A 128 24.72 13.98 0.76
N PRO A 129 24.28 14.37 -0.44
CA PRO A 129 24.99 15.39 -1.23
C PRO A 129 24.76 16.82 -0.74
N LEU A 130 23.84 17.01 0.23
CA LEU A 130 23.52 18.32 0.79
C LEU A 130 24.58 18.77 1.80
N LYS A 131 24.80 20.09 1.90
CA LYS A 131 25.74 20.68 2.86
C LYS A 131 25.22 20.60 4.30
N GLU A 132 23.91 20.74 4.49
CA GLU A 132 23.23 20.75 5.79
C GLU A 132 22.01 19.80 5.72
N PRO A 133 22.24 18.48 5.61
CA PRO A 133 21.15 17.54 5.39
C PRO A 133 20.16 17.46 6.56
N GLU A 134 20.60 17.75 7.77
CA GLU A 134 19.77 17.79 8.98
C GLU A 134 18.64 18.82 8.91
N LYS A 135 18.75 19.83 8.04
CA LYS A 135 17.69 20.82 7.80
C LYS A 135 16.59 20.31 6.85
N THR A 136 16.77 19.13 6.25
CA THR A 136 15.79 18.58 5.33
C THR A 136 14.62 17.96 6.09
N ASN A 137 13.48 18.65 6.03
CA ASN A 137 12.19 18.15 6.53
C ASN A 137 11.10 18.79 5.68
N ILE A 138 10.71 18.10 4.60
CA ILE A 138 9.81 18.61 3.56
C ILE A 138 8.65 17.61 3.39
N THR A 139 7.44 18.12 3.24
CA THR A 139 6.27 17.29 2.88
C THR A 139 5.57 17.87 1.67
#